data_22eca964be39fb82a16657bbc834d4f3
#
_entry.id   22eca964be39fb82a16657bbc834d4f3
#
_cell.length_a   1.000
_cell.length_b   1.000
_cell.length_c   1.000
_cell.angle_alpha   90.00
_cell.angle_beta   90.00
_cell.angle_gamma   90.00
#
_symmetry.space_group_name_H-M   'P 1'
#
loop_
_entity.id
_entity.type
_entity.pdbx_description
1 polymer ?
#
loop_
_entity_poly.entity_id
_entity_poly.type
_entity_poly.pdbx_seq_one_letter_code
_entity_poly.pdbx_strand_id
1 'polypeptide(L)'
;QAIFWHIYDPVKKGTWRSNRVKSITVSGNVITYTRHVPYPPLVLDSEFIGDCPGKGHSLELGSATVELVELVGADTVKITLDQAPSQTDHLLIGFTNTTPANNGNIYPVVCIRDSSTKVSRKVMRNGAAFPLYNWAVLERVDIDCSFTDTL
;
A
#
# COMPACT_ATOMS: atom_id res chain seq x y z
N GLN A 1 14.01 -6.58 -7.01
CA GLN A 1 13.15 -5.93 -8.04
C GLN A 1 13.34 -4.42 -8.04
N ALA A 2 13.21 -3.75 -6.91
CA ALA A 2 13.41 -2.29 -6.78
C ALA A 2 14.78 -1.82 -7.31
N ILE A 3 15.86 -2.53 -6.98
CA ILE A 3 17.21 -2.23 -7.46
C ILE A 3 17.29 -2.35 -8.98
N PHE A 4 16.65 -3.39 -9.55
CA PHE A 4 16.60 -3.57 -11.01
C PHE A 4 15.95 -2.38 -11.70
N TRP A 5 14.78 -1.95 -11.25
CA TRP A 5 14.07 -0.83 -11.86
C TRP A 5 14.82 0.49 -11.74
N HIS A 6 15.50 0.69 -10.61
CA HIS A 6 16.29 1.91 -10.40
C HIS A 6 17.51 2.00 -11.31
N ILE A 7 18.15 0.86 -11.61
CA ILE A 7 19.42 0.81 -12.35
C ILE A 7 19.23 0.54 -13.83
N TYR A 8 18.32 -0.37 -14.19
CA TYR A 8 18.26 -0.96 -15.53
C TYR A 8 17.05 -0.52 -16.37
N ASP A 9 15.95 -0.07 -15.74
CA ASP A 9 14.81 0.42 -16.52
C ASP A 9 15.16 1.77 -17.16
N PRO A 10 15.17 1.88 -18.49
CA PRO A 10 15.58 3.11 -19.17
C PRO A 10 14.65 4.30 -18.91
N VAL A 11 13.38 4.02 -18.55
CA VAL A 11 12.39 5.06 -18.26
C VAL A 11 12.46 5.51 -16.80
N LYS A 12 12.79 4.60 -15.89
CA LYS A 12 12.76 4.83 -14.43
C LYS A 12 14.16 4.98 -13.80
N LYS A 13 15.21 4.83 -14.60
CA LYS A 13 16.59 4.92 -14.12
C LYS A 13 16.84 6.27 -13.42
N GLY A 14 17.29 6.18 -12.18
CA GLY A 14 17.57 7.36 -11.35
C GLY A 14 16.35 8.08 -10.78
N THR A 15 15.14 7.81 -11.28
CA THR A 15 13.90 8.46 -10.83
C THR A 15 12.93 7.51 -10.16
N TRP A 16 13.20 6.21 -10.19
CA TRP A 16 12.33 5.23 -9.56
C TRP A 16 12.27 5.45 -8.03
N ARG A 17 11.08 5.37 -7.49
CA ARG A 17 10.81 5.38 -6.05
C ARG A 17 9.97 4.17 -5.70
N SER A 18 10.16 3.61 -4.50
CA SER A 18 9.29 2.55 -3.99
C SER A 18 7.85 3.05 -3.88
N ASN A 19 6.90 2.11 -3.92
CA ASN A 19 5.50 2.43 -3.67
C ASN A 19 5.31 2.71 -2.17
N ARG A 20 5.60 3.94 -1.75
CA ARG A 20 5.55 4.44 -0.36
C ARG A 20 4.70 5.69 -0.24
N VAL A 21 4.30 6.02 0.97
CA VAL A 21 3.54 7.25 1.25
C VAL A 21 4.38 8.47 0.89
N LYS A 22 3.76 9.41 0.20
CA LYS A 22 4.32 10.70 -0.21
C LYS A 22 3.78 11.84 0.64
N SER A 23 2.48 11.81 0.94
CA SER A 23 1.83 12.79 1.80
C SER A 23 0.63 12.17 2.50
N ILE A 24 0.28 12.68 3.67
CA ILE A 24 -0.89 12.27 4.44
C ILE A 24 -1.62 13.50 5.00
N THR A 25 -2.93 13.44 5.03
CA THR A 25 -3.79 14.44 5.67
C THR A 25 -4.92 13.73 6.41
N VAL A 26 -5.31 14.31 7.56
CA VAL A 26 -6.42 13.81 8.37
C VAL A 26 -7.48 14.90 8.50
N SER A 27 -8.72 14.55 8.28
CA SER A 27 -9.88 15.44 8.41
C SER A 27 -11.05 14.70 9.05
N GLY A 28 -11.30 14.99 10.32
CA GLY A 28 -12.30 14.23 11.10
C GLY A 28 -11.94 12.75 11.17
N ASN A 29 -12.84 11.90 10.73
CA ASN A 29 -12.64 10.44 10.66
C ASN A 29 -12.11 9.94 9.30
N VAL A 30 -11.56 10.84 8.48
CA VAL A 30 -11.03 10.48 7.16
C VAL A 30 -9.53 10.75 7.09
N ILE A 31 -8.77 9.73 6.73
CA ILE A 31 -7.35 9.81 6.38
C ILE A 31 -7.23 9.74 4.87
N THR A 32 -6.54 10.71 4.27
CA THR A 32 -6.22 10.69 2.84
C THR A 32 -4.71 10.75 2.68
N TYR A 33 -4.14 9.85 1.89
CA TYR A 33 -2.72 9.88 1.61
C TYR A 33 -2.41 9.61 0.15
N THR A 34 -1.32 10.20 -0.36
CA THR A 34 -0.79 9.93 -1.69
C THR A 34 0.45 9.05 -1.61
N ARG A 35 0.75 8.35 -2.68
CA ARG A 35 1.90 7.45 -2.78
C ARG A 35 2.80 7.79 -3.97
N HIS A 36 4.06 7.45 -3.88
CA HIS A 36 4.91 7.30 -5.05
C HIS A 36 4.52 6.01 -5.78
N VAL A 37 3.96 6.14 -6.98
CA VAL A 37 3.48 4.99 -7.75
C VAL A 37 4.38 4.81 -8.97
N PRO A 38 5.24 3.78 -9.00
CA PRO A 38 6.16 3.57 -10.13
C PRO A 38 5.44 3.44 -11.48
N TYR A 39 4.31 2.74 -11.49
CA TYR A 39 3.45 2.56 -12.68
C TYR A 39 1.99 2.78 -12.28
N PRO A 40 1.48 4.02 -12.38
CA PRO A 40 0.10 4.33 -12.02
C PRO A 40 -0.90 3.68 -13.01
N PRO A 41 -2.16 3.49 -12.60
CA PRO A 41 -2.71 3.81 -11.29
C PRO A 41 -2.40 2.76 -10.21
N LEU A 42 -2.72 3.10 -8.95
CA LEU A 42 -2.79 2.13 -7.86
C LEU A 42 -3.92 1.11 -8.11
N VAL A 43 -3.75 -0.06 -7.55
CA VAL A 43 -4.76 -1.14 -7.54
C VAL A 43 -4.89 -1.68 -6.12
N LEU A 44 -6.12 -1.81 -5.62
CA LEU A 44 -6.43 -2.63 -4.45
C LEU A 44 -6.60 -4.07 -4.94
N ASP A 45 -5.61 -4.89 -4.65
CA ASP A 45 -5.55 -6.25 -5.17
C ASP A 45 -6.08 -7.24 -4.14
N SER A 46 -7.20 -7.87 -4.45
CA SER A 46 -7.76 -8.98 -3.68
C SER A 46 -7.57 -10.33 -4.36
N GLU A 47 -7.04 -10.36 -5.58
CA GLU A 47 -6.87 -11.58 -6.35
C GLU A 47 -5.65 -12.40 -5.88
N PHE A 48 -4.49 -11.74 -5.73
CA PHE A 48 -3.25 -12.42 -5.31
C PHE A 48 -3.13 -12.58 -3.79
N ILE A 49 -3.68 -11.64 -3.03
CA ILE A 49 -3.49 -11.59 -1.56
C ILE A 49 -4.74 -12.08 -0.82
N GLY A 50 -5.89 -12.08 -1.50
CA GLY A 50 -7.17 -12.28 -0.85
C GLY A 50 -7.68 -11.03 -0.16
N ASP A 51 -8.89 -11.11 0.36
CA ASP A 51 -9.48 -9.99 1.11
C ASP A 51 -8.94 -9.99 2.55
N CYS A 52 -8.46 -8.85 3.00
CA CYS A 52 -7.98 -8.66 4.36
C CYS A 52 -8.67 -7.45 5.02
N PRO A 53 -8.88 -7.51 6.35
CA PRO A 53 -9.49 -6.40 7.08
C PRO A 53 -8.73 -5.10 6.82
N GLY A 54 -9.49 -4.00 6.60
CA GLY A 54 -8.92 -2.69 6.32
C GLY A 54 -7.99 -2.63 5.11
N LYS A 55 -8.04 -3.64 4.21
CA LYS A 55 -7.12 -3.77 3.06
C LYS A 55 -5.63 -3.64 3.45
N GLY A 56 -5.29 -4.13 4.64
CA GLY A 56 -3.95 -4.04 5.21
C GLY A 56 -3.65 -2.73 5.95
N HIS A 57 -4.66 -1.92 6.25
CA HIS A 57 -4.53 -0.70 7.05
C HIS A 57 -5.10 -0.89 8.45
N SER A 58 -4.44 -0.28 9.42
CA SER A 58 -4.92 -0.19 10.80
C SER A 58 -4.30 1.01 11.51
N LEU A 59 -4.79 1.30 12.71
CA LEU A 59 -4.16 2.25 13.61
C LEU A 59 -3.39 1.51 14.71
N GLU A 60 -2.17 1.98 15.02
CA GLU A 60 -1.25 1.30 15.95
C GLU A 60 -1.80 1.23 17.37
N LEU A 61 -2.35 2.32 17.87
CA LEU A 61 -2.90 2.39 19.23
C LEU A 61 -4.37 1.93 19.28
N GLY A 62 -4.97 1.62 18.13
CA GLY A 62 -6.36 1.20 18.04
C GLY A 62 -7.35 2.28 18.46
N SER A 63 -7.00 3.56 18.29
CA SER A 63 -7.88 4.69 18.64
C SER A 63 -9.13 4.76 17.78
N ALA A 64 -9.12 4.16 16.60
CA ALA A 64 -10.25 4.04 15.68
C ALA A 64 -10.08 2.78 14.81
N THR A 65 -11.18 2.34 14.19
CA THR A 65 -11.21 1.16 13.31
C THR A 65 -11.39 1.58 11.85
N VAL A 66 -10.69 0.91 10.94
CA VAL A 66 -10.84 1.14 9.51
C VAL A 66 -12.14 0.50 9.02
N GLU A 67 -13.07 1.32 8.53
CA GLU A 67 -14.34 0.87 7.95
C GLU A 67 -14.25 0.67 6.44
N LEU A 68 -13.59 1.61 5.74
CA LEU A 68 -13.53 1.59 4.29
C LEU A 68 -12.19 2.11 3.78
N VAL A 69 -11.66 1.46 2.75
CA VAL A 69 -10.47 1.91 2.01
C VAL A 69 -10.81 2.01 0.55
N GLU A 70 -10.60 3.18 -0.04
CA GLU A 70 -10.94 3.51 -1.42
C GLU A 70 -9.74 4.13 -2.16
N LEU A 71 -9.66 3.88 -3.46
CA LEU A 71 -8.79 4.65 -4.34
C LEU A 71 -9.58 5.82 -4.93
N VAL A 72 -9.14 7.04 -4.62
CA VAL A 72 -9.82 8.28 -5.09
C VAL A 72 -9.03 8.99 -6.19
N GLY A 73 -7.94 8.39 -6.64
CA GLY A 73 -7.08 8.90 -7.71
C GLY A 73 -6.08 7.84 -8.18
N ALA A 74 -5.23 8.22 -9.10
CA ALA A 74 -4.21 7.31 -9.65
C ALA A 74 -3.13 6.91 -8.61
N ASP A 75 -2.93 7.74 -7.59
CA ASP A 75 -1.92 7.60 -6.55
C ASP A 75 -2.47 7.86 -5.14
N THR A 76 -3.77 8.06 -5.00
CA THR A 76 -4.40 8.56 -3.77
C THR A 76 -5.32 7.51 -3.16
N VAL A 77 -5.13 7.27 -1.87
CA VAL A 77 -5.94 6.36 -1.04
C VAL A 77 -6.69 7.19 0.00
N LYS A 78 -7.97 6.88 0.16
CA LYS A 78 -8.83 7.43 1.20
C LYS A 78 -9.24 6.32 2.14
N ILE A 79 -9.09 6.56 3.44
CA ILE A 79 -9.52 5.65 4.51
C ILE A 79 -10.60 6.34 5.31
N THR A 80 -11.73 5.68 5.48
CA THR A 80 -12.80 6.12 6.39
C THR A 80 -12.72 5.27 7.66
N LEU A 81 -12.71 5.93 8.81
CA LEU A 81 -12.67 5.33 10.13
C LEU A 81 -14.04 5.43 10.81
N ASP A 82 -14.31 4.59 11.79
CA ASP A 82 -15.53 4.64 12.62
C ASP A 82 -15.61 5.93 13.47
N GLN A 83 -14.44 6.50 13.82
CA GLN A 83 -14.34 7.77 14.55
C GLN A 83 -13.04 8.49 14.21
N ALA A 84 -12.90 9.75 14.66
CA ALA A 84 -11.67 10.50 14.49
C ALA A 84 -10.51 9.81 15.25
N PRO A 85 -9.35 9.61 14.60
CA PRO A 85 -8.22 8.98 15.26
C PRO A 85 -7.57 9.91 16.29
N SER A 86 -6.87 9.33 17.27
CA SER A 86 -6.02 10.11 18.16
C SER A 86 -4.86 10.73 17.38
N GLN A 87 -4.53 11.98 17.66
CA GLN A 87 -3.39 12.68 17.01
C GLN A 87 -2.04 12.05 17.32
N THR A 88 -1.95 11.23 18.37
CA THR A 88 -0.73 10.50 18.73
C THR A 88 -0.67 9.10 18.13
N ASP A 89 -1.69 8.71 17.35
CA ASP A 89 -1.73 7.41 16.70
C ASP A 89 -0.91 7.41 15.39
N HIS A 90 -0.69 6.22 14.85
CA HIS A 90 0.04 6.03 13.61
C HIS A 90 -0.75 5.15 12.67
N LEU A 91 -0.80 5.53 11.41
CA LEU A 91 -1.33 4.66 10.37
C LEU A 91 -0.31 3.56 10.07
N LEU A 92 -0.72 2.33 10.25
CA LEU A 92 0.03 1.14 9.88
C LEU A 92 -0.44 0.63 8.53
N ILE A 93 0.49 0.43 7.60
CA ILE A 93 0.22 -0.13 6.27
C ILE A 93 0.97 -1.44 6.17
N GLY A 94 0.23 -2.55 6.07
CA GLY A 94 0.75 -3.89 5.91
C GLY A 94 1.22 -4.59 7.20
N PHE A 95 1.02 -3.99 8.36
CA PHE A 95 1.43 -4.60 9.64
C PHE A 95 0.36 -5.49 10.26
N THR A 96 -0.89 -5.29 9.84
CA THR A 96 -1.98 -6.11 10.36
C THR A 96 -2.35 -7.19 9.41
N ASN A 97 -2.46 -8.45 9.96
CA ASN A 97 -3.26 -9.38 9.28
C ASN A 97 -3.43 -10.72 9.86
N THR A 98 -4.63 -11.10 9.72
CA THR A 98 -5.02 -12.49 9.64
C THR A 98 -5.73 -12.67 8.32
N THR A 99 -5.09 -13.26 7.34
CA THR A 99 -5.82 -13.74 6.18
C THR A 99 -6.20 -15.20 6.40
N PRO A 100 -7.43 -15.61 6.09
CA PRO A 100 -7.83 -17.03 6.12
C PRO A 100 -6.95 -17.92 5.25
N ALA A 101 -6.35 -17.34 4.20
CA ALA A 101 -5.48 -18.06 3.26
C ALA A 101 -4.18 -18.59 3.89
N ASN A 102 -3.80 -18.14 5.06
CA ASN A 102 -2.51 -18.47 5.67
C ASN A 102 -2.62 -19.43 6.87
N ASN A 103 -3.68 -20.21 7.00
CA ASN A 103 -3.88 -21.17 8.09
C ASN A 103 -3.69 -20.57 9.49
N GLY A 104 -4.10 -19.31 9.68
CA GLY A 104 -3.94 -18.59 10.95
C GLY A 104 -2.55 -18.02 11.21
N ASN A 105 -1.60 -18.17 10.28
CA ASN A 105 -0.31 -17.49 10.43
C ASN A 105 -0.48 -15.99 10.16
N ILE A 106 0.18 -15.19 10.98
CA ILE A 106 0.19 -13.72 10.84
C ILE A 106 1.34 -13.35 9.91
N TYR A 107 1.02 -12.84 8.71
CA TYR A 107 2.01 -12.26 7.81
C TYR A 107 1.63 -10.81 7.51
N PRO A 108 2.62 -9.92 7.38
CA PRO A 108 2.36 -8.57 6.91
C PRO A 108 1.72 -8.62 5.51
N VAL A 109 0.54 -8.03 5.34
CA VAL A 109 -0.18 -8.02 4.06
C VAL A 109 -0.47 -6.61 3.62
N VAL A 110 -0.08 -6.29 2.41
CA VAL A 110 -0.40 -5.04 1.74
C VAL A 110 -1.20 -5.36 0.50
N CYS A 111 -2.46 -4.92 0.47
CA CYS A 111 -3.35 -5.13 -0.67
C CYS A 111 -3.18 -4.06 -1.77
N ILE A 112 -2.22 -3.14 -1.64
CA ILE A 112 -1.99 -2.06 -2.60
C ILE A 112 -0.78 -2.37 -3.46
N ARG A 113 -0.96 -2.29 -4.78
CA ARG A 113 0.12 -2.41 -5.77
C ARG A 113 -0.03 -1.38 -6.88
N ASP A 114 0.97 -1.25 -7.72
CA ASP A 114 0.86 -0.50 -8.96
C ASP A 114 0.26 -1.33 -10.11
N SER A 115 0.09 -0.69 -11.26
CA SER A 115 -0.44 -1.29 -12.50
C SER A 115 0.67 -1.73 -13.47
N SER A 116 1.85 -2.11 -12.96
CA SER A 116 2.94 -2.59 -13.81
C SER A 116 2.49 -3.75 -14.68
N THR A 117 2.73 -3.65 -15.98
CA THR A 117 2.50 -4.73 -16.95
C THR A 117 3.72 -5.63 -17.15
N LYS A 118 4.78 -5.37 -16.39
CA LYS A 118 6.02 -6.16 -16.46
C LYS A 118 5.81 -7.57 -15.92
N VAL A 119 6.41 -8.52 -16.58
CA VAL A 119 6.35 -9.94 -16.18
C VAL A 119 7.75 -10.54 -16.08
N SER A 120 7.88 -11.56 -15.24
CA SER A 120 9.11 -12.32 -15.11
C SER A 120 9.35 -13.20 -16.34
N ARG A 121 10.61 -13.51 -16.62
CA ARG A 121 10.98 -14.58 -17.56
C ARG A 121 10.66 -15.97 -17.02
N LYS A 122 10.52 -16.11 -15.69
CA LYS A 122 10.07 -17.36 -15.06
C LYS A 122 8.54 -17.41 -15.06
N VAL A 123 8.01 -18.59 -15.25
CA VAL A 123 6.58 -18.85 -15.24
C VAL A 123 6.13 -19.44 -13.90
N MET A 124 4.90 -19.21 -13.53
CA MET A 124 4.24 -19.86 -12.40
C MET A 124 3.99 -21.35 -12.71
N ARG A 125 3.62 -22.12 -11.69
CA ARG A 125 3.32 -23.55 -11.82
C ARG A 125 2.26 -23.87 -12.89
N ASN A 126 1.34 -22.94 -13.13
CA ASN A 126 0.29 -23.04 -14.16
C ASN A 126 0.75 -22.59 -15.56
N GLY A 127 2.04 -22.28 -15.76
CA GLY A 127 2.59 -21.84 -17.03
C GLY A 127 2.41 -20.35 -17.33
N ALA A 128 1.67 -19.59 -16.50
CA ALA A 128 1.50 -18.16 -16.70
C ALA A 128 2.77 -17.39 -16.29
N ALA A 129 3.05 -16.26 -16.96
CA ALA A 129 4.14 -15.38 -16.58
C ALA A 129 3.86 -14.74 -15.22
N PHE A 130 4.88 -14.72 -14.33
CA PHE A 130 4.73 -14.12 -13.00
C PHE A 130 4.72 -12.58 -13.13
N PRO A 131 3.66 -11.90 -12.69
CA PRO A 131 3.59 -10.45 -12.74
C PRO A 131 4.58 -9.80 -11.77
N LEU A 132 5.18 -8.69 -12.20
CA LEU A 132 6.19 -7.94 -11.44
C LEU A 132 5.60 -6.60 -10.96
N TYR A 133 4.57 -6.68 -10.11
CA TYR A 133 3.99 -5.50 -9.49
C TYR A 133 4.92 -4.88 -8.44
N ASN A 134 4.87 -3.57 -8.30
CA ASN A 134 5.49 -2.89 -7.17
C ASN A 134 4.43 -2.74 -6.07
N TRP A 135 4.48 -3.66 -5.12
CA TRP A 135 3.64 -3.64 -3.94
C TRP A 135 4.01 -2.47 -3.04
N ALA A 136 3.05 -1.94 -2.32
CA ALA A 136 3.30 -0.96 -1.28
C ALA A 136 4.29 -1.54 -0.26
N VAL A 137 5.21 -0.72 0.22
CA VAL A 137 6.10 -1.11 1.32
C VAL A 137 5.33 -1.08 2.64
N LEU A 138 5.84 -1.82 3.63
CA LEU A 138 5.32 -1.75 5.00
C LEU A 138 5.70 -0.40 5.59
N GLU A 139 4.73 0.34 6.11
CA GLU A 139 4.95 1.70 6.60
C GLU A 139 4.18 1.95 7.89
N ARG A 140 4.83 2.65 8.82
CA ARG A 140 4.27 3.31 9.98
C ARG A 140 4.33 4.80 9.73
N VAL A 141 3.19 5.47 9.65
CA VAL A 141 3.09 6.87 9.26
C VAL A 141 2.42 7.67 10.36
N ASP A 142 3.06 8.75 10.78
CA ASP A 142 2.50 9.67 11.76
C ASP A 142 1.30 10.39 11.16
N ILE A 143 0.20 10.48 11.89
CA ILE A 143 -1.05 11.11 11.44
C ILE A 143 -1.28 12.51 12.03
N ASP A 144 -0.43 12.95 12.97
CA ASP A 144 -0.48 14.28 13.58
C ASP A 144 0.05 15.39 12.66
N CYS A 145 0.76 15.01 11.62
CA CYS A 145 1.42 15.91 10.69
C CYS A 145 0.87 15.79 9.28
N SER A 146 0.67 16.93 8.62
CA SER A 146 0.64 16.97 7.16
C SER A 146 2.05 16.70 6.65
N PHE A 147 2.37 15.44 6.45
CA PHE A 147 3.67 15.03 5.93
C PHE A 147 3.67 15.11 4.40
N THR A 148 4.72 15.68 3.83
CA THR A 148 4.98 15.67 2.38
C THR A 148 6.43 15.27 2.15
N ASP A 149 6.65 14.14 1.48
CA ASP A 149 7.98 13.73 1.03
C ASP A 149 8.36 14.52 -0.23
N THR A 150 9.40 15.32 -0.13
CA THR A 150 9.91 16.18 -1.20
C THR A 150 11.08 15.58 -1.97
N LEU A 151 11.46 14.33 -1.68
CA LEU A 151 12.59 13.65 -2.34
C LEU A 151 12.21 12.99 -3.66
#